data_406c26c619d31059fcb33832d0f8bc8e
#
_entry.id   406c26c619d31059fcb33832d0f8bc8e
#
_cell.length_a   1.000
_cell.length_b   1.000
_cell.length_c   1.000
_cell.angle_alpha   90.00
_cell.angle_beta   90.00
_cell.angle_gamma   90.00
#
_symmetry.space_group_name_H-M   'P 1'
#
loop_
_entity.id
_entity.type
_entity.pdbx_description
1 polymer ?
#
loop_
_entity_poly.entity_id
_entity_poly.type
_entity_poly.pdbx_seq_one_letter_code
_entity_poly.pdbx_strand_id
1 'polypeptide(L)'
;MKFIRLLFALCVAYIPTAHSVVDYSIKYSSNYLMPAYVHFNADGVQYFINAKINIPLYNIVFSSRGSQTENQFKMVSYQDVRNGKPYAVSKISPTTIEYGKVKNGLESEPLTLPTFDLFTMAFQLSYYDKLPNSFQITNGKKLYPMENVRLNKSEKQTTYRKQTVTEITYTFKTGNKDIMVKKFAGEQFPRIFSP
;
A
#
# COMPACT_ATOMS: atom_id res chain seq x y z
N MET A 1 -48.21 -48.64 -12.96
CA MET A 1 -47.12 -48.13 -12.13
C MET A 1 -46.45 -46.94 -12.83
N LYS A 2 -46.71 -45.71 -12.38
CA LYS A 2 -46.13 -44.47 -12.97
C LYS A 2 -44.93 -44.06 -12.10
N PHE A 3 -43.73 -44.08 -12.69
CA PHE A 3 -42.49 -43.57 -12.05
C PHE A 3 -42.45 -42.04 -12.18
N ILE A 4 -42.59 -41.33 -11.07
CA ILE A 4 -42.36 -39.89 -10.98
C ILE A 4 -40.83 -39.69 -10.79
N ARG A 5 -40.17 -39.16 -11.82
CA ARG A 5 -38.77 -38.70 -11.71
C ARG A 5 -38.78 -37.32 -11.08
N LEU A 6 -38.30 -37.24 -9.83
CA LEU A 6 -38.06 -36.01 -9.10
C LEU A 6 -36.76 -35.39 -9.61
N LEU A 7 -36.83 -34.29 -10.36
CA LEU A 7 -35.67 -33.53 -10.82
C LEU A 7 -35.27 -32.56 -9.72
N PHE A 8 -34.19 -32.86 -8.97
CA PHE A 8 -33.61 -31.94 -8.01
C PHE A 8 -32.79 -30.88 -8.81
N ALA A 9 -33.34 -29.68 -8.98
CA ALA A 9 -32.61 -28.54 -9.49
C ALA A 9 -31.70 -28.00 -8.35
N LEU A 10 -30.38 -28.23 -8.46
CA LEU A 10 -29.38 -27.69 -7.56
C LEU A 10 -29.18 -26.19 -7.89
N CYS A 11 -29.89 -25.30 -7.20
CA CYS A 11 -29.64 -23.86 -7.27
C CYS A 11 -28.34 -23.60 -6.55
N VAL A 12 -27.22 -23.46 -7.26
CA VAL A 12 -25.99 -22.90 -6.73
C VAL A 12 -26.23 -21.40 -6.51
N ALA A 13 -26.52 -21.04 -5.28
CA ALA A 13 -26.58 -19.63 -4.89
C ALA A 13 -25.17 -19.04 -5.01
N TYR A 14 -24.94 -18.21 -6.02
CA TYR A 14 -23.76 -17.37 -6.11
C TYR A 14 -23.88 -16.32 -5.01
N ILE A 15 -23.17 -16.53 -3.88
CA ILE A 15 -23.05 -15.53 -2.82
C ILE A 15 -21.97 -14.57 -3.28
N PRO A 16 -22.30 -13.32 -3.67
CA PRO A 16 -21.27 -12.34 -3.95
C PRO A 16 -20.50 -12.11 -2.65
N THR A 17 -19.19 -12.36 -2.67
CA THR A 17 -18.30 -11.96 -1.58
C THR A 17 -18.34 -10.43 -1.52
N ALA A 18 -19.04 -9.89 -0.54
CA ALA A 18 -19.04 -8.46 -0.26
C ALA A 18 -17.62 -8.09 0.21
N HIS A 19 -16.81 -7.53 -0.69
CA HIS A 19 -15.56 -6.90 -0.29
C HIS A 19 -15.92 -5.66 0.53
N SER A 20 -15.47 -5.61 1.78
CA SER A 20 -15.68 -4.43 2.61
C SER A 20 -14.85 -3.28 2.04
N VAL A 21 -15.53 -2.21 1.66
CA VAL A 21 -14.86 -0.95 1.30
C VAL A 21 -14.18 -0.40 2.56
N VAL A 22 -12.90 -0.13 2.44
CA VAL A 22 -12.09 0.50 3.49
C VAL A 22 -11.78 1.92 3.06
N ASP A 23 -12.09 2.88 3.92
CA ASP A 23 -11.84 4.31 3.69
C ASP A 23 -11.30 4.93 4.97
N TYR A 24 -10.03 5.36 4.94
CA TYR A 24 -9.35 5.97 6.09
C TYR A 24 -8.80 7.34 5.75
N SER A 25 -9.05 8.31 6.62
CA SER A 25 -8.36 9.60 6.64
C SER A 25 -7.50 9.68 7.90
N ILE A 26 -6.19 9.67 7.73
CA ILE A 26 -5.22 9.54 8.81
C ILE A 26 -4.30 10.76 8.82
N LYS A 27 -4.11 11.35 10.01
CA LYS A 27 -3.10 12.38 10.23
C LYS A 27 -1.89 11.75 10.91
N TYR A 28 -0.76 11.73 10.22
CA TYR A 28 0.52 11.33 10.78
C TYR A 28 1.28 12.55 11.27
N SER A 29 1.72 12.49 12.52
CA SER A 29 2.68 13.44 13.07
C SER A 29 4.10 12.96 12.79
N SER A 30 5.02 13.87 12.54
CA SER A 30 6.45 13.56 12.41
C SER A 30 7.24 14.41 13.39
N ASN A 31 8.49 13.99 13.66
CA ASN A 31 9.47 14.82 14.40
C ASN A 31 9.87 16.09 13.62
N TYR A 32 9.57 16.12 12.33
CA TYR A 32 9.64 17.30 11.48
C TYR A 32 8.29 18.01 11.58
N LEU A 33 8.26 19.26 11.94
CA LEU A 33 7.13 20.13 12.28
C LEU A 33 5.84 20.05 11.43
N MET A 34 5.81 19.19 10.40
CA MET A 34 4.70 19.13 9.42
C MET A 34 4.00 17.77 9.43
N PRO A 35 2.69 17.74 9.71
CA PRO A 35 1.91 16.53 9.60
C PRO A 35 1.70 16.12 8.15
N ALA A 36 1.63 14.81 7.92
CA ALA A 36 1.13 14.24 6.67
C ALA A 36 -0.34 13.84 6.85
N TYR A 37 -1.19 14.23 5.90
CA TYR A 37 -2.59 13.81 5.82
C TYR A 37 -2.69 12.75 4.74
N VAL A 38 -3.04 11.54 5.13
CA VAL A 38 -3.11 10.40 4.22
C VAL A 38 -4.56 9.95 4.12
N HIS A 39 -5.09 9.91 2.91
CA HIS A 39 -6.35 9.28 2.57
C HIS A 39 -6.05 7.96 1.86
N PHE A 40 -6.59 6.87 2.39
CA PHE A 40 -6.49 5.52 1.85
C PHE A 40 -7.87 4.96 1.61
N ASN A 41 -8.11 4.48 0.39
CA ASN A 41 -9.34 3.78 0.02
C ASN A 41 -8.97 2.45 -0.66
N ALA A 42 -9.72 1.39 -0.34
CA ALA A 42 -9.61 0.08 -0.96
C ALA A 42 -10.99 -0.60 -0.97
N ASP A 43 -11.43 -1.07 -2.12
CA ASP A 43 -12.79 -1.60 -2.35
C ASP A 43 -12.83 -3.10 -2.72
N GLY A 44 -11.67 -3.78 -2.63
CA GLY A 44 -11.52 -5.18 -3.04
C GLY A 44 -11.11 -5.36 -4.51
N VAL A 45 -11.24 -4.32 -5.35
CA VAL A 45 -10.85 -4.32 -6.77
C VAL A 45 -9.72 -3.35 -7.02
N GLN A 46 -9.80 -2.16 -6.43
CA GLN A 46 -8.84 -1.09 -6.59
C GLN A 46 -8.45 -0.52 -5.23
N TYR A 47 -7.28 0.13 -5.19
CA TYR A 47 -6.87 0.94 -4.06
C TYR A 47 -6.39 2.31 -4.54
N PHE A 48 -6.49 3.27 -3.64
CA PHE A 48 -5.99 4.62 -3.81
C PHE A 48 -5.37 5.13 -2.52
N ILE A 49 -4.20 5.75 -2.62
CA ILE A 49 -3.53 6.44 -1.51
C ILE A 49 -3.22 7.86 -1.96
N ASN A 50 -3.57 8.83 -1.13
CA ASN A 50 -3.19 10.22 -1.31
C ASN A 50 -2.59 10.74 -0.01
N ALA A 51 -1.32 11.15 -0.05
CA ALA A 51 -0.60 11.70 1.09
C ALA A 51 -0.24 13.16 0.81
N LYS A 52 -0.78 14.06 1.62
CA LYS A 52 -0.58 15.50 1.50
C LYS A 52 0.26 16.02 2.65
N ILE A 53 1.35 16.73 2.33
CA ILE A 53 2.23 17.41 3.28
C ILE A 53 2.19 18.91 2.95
N ASN A 54 1.67 19.71 3.88
CA ASN A 54 1.61 21.15 3.75
C ASN A 54 2.80 21.78 4.48
N ILE A 55 3.76 22.29 3.74
CA ILE A 55 4.85 23.10 4.25
C ILE A 55 4.52 24.57 3.92
N PRO A 56 4.81 25.56 4.77
CA PRO A 56 4.59 26.96 4.42
C PRO A 56 5.19 27.27 3.05
N LEU A 57 4.37 27.84 2.15
CA LEU A 57 4.72 28.19 0.77
C LEU A 57 5.06 26.98 -0.14
N TYR A 58 4.90 25.74 0.32
CA TYR A 58 5.24 24.56 -0.47
C TYR A 58 4.33 23.37 -0.17
N ASN A 59 3.55 22.96 -1.14
CA ASN A 59 2.65 21.80 -1.05
C ASN A 59 3.27 20.60 -1.75
N ILE A 60 3.25 19.43 -1.07
CA ILE A 60 3.64 18.16 -1.66
C ILE A 60 2.45 17.22 -1.56
N VAL A 61 2.12 16.57 -2.67
CA VAL A 61 1.10 15.52 -2.72
C VAL A 61 1.70 14.30 -3.38
N PHE A 62 1.73 13.20 -2.64
CA PHE A 62 2.03 11.88 -3.18
C PHE A 62 0.72 11.15 -3.43
N SER A 63 0.57 10.54 -4.59
CA SER A 63 -0.58 9.69 -4.88
C SER A 63 -0.15 8.38 -5.51
N SER A 64 -0.80 7.31 -5.11
CA SER A 64 -0.58 5.97 -5.61
C SER A 64 -1.93 5.30 -5.85
N ARG A 65 -2.03 4.53 -6.90
CA ARG A 65 -3.22 3.75 -7.21
C ARG A 65 -2.87 2.47 -7.94
N GLY A 66 -3.77 1.51 -7.83
CA GLY A 66 -3.62 0.24 -8.52
C GLY A 66 -4.78 -0.70 -8.26
N SER A 67 -4.61 -1.94 -8.64
CA SER A 67 -5.58 -2.98 -8.35
C SER A 67 -5.33 -3.60 -6.97
N GLN A 68 -6.41 -4.04 -6.35
CA GLN A 68 -6.41 -4.83 -5.14
C GLN A 68 -6.75 -6.28 -5.51
N THR A 69 -5.99 -7.22 -4.97
CA THR A 69 -6.29 -8.66 -5.03
C THR A 69 -6.51 -9.18 -3.60
N GLU A 70 -6.83 -10.45 -3.44
CA GLU A 70 -7.03 -11.07 -2.11
C GLU A 70 -5.83 -10.95 -1.17
N ASN A 71 -4.63 -10.69 -1.69
CA ASN A 71 -3.42 -10.73 -0.89
C ASN A 71 -2.36 -9.68 -1.23
N GLN A 72 -2.65 -8.75 -2.15
CA GLN A 72 -1.67 -7.79 -2.61
C GLN A 72 -2.31 -6.55 -3.25
N PHE A 73 -1.70 -5.39 -2.98
CA PHE A 73 -1.86 -4.18 -3.77
C PHE A 73 -0.88 -4.20 -4.95
N LYS A 74 -1.39 -4.13 -6.17
CA LYS A 74 -0.59 -4.04 -7.40
C LYS A 74 -0.63 -2.61 -7.89
N MET A 75 0.45 -1.88 -7.67
CA MET A 75 0.56 -0.49 -8.09
C MET A 75 0.55 -0.38 -9.62
N VAL A 76 -0.23 0.55 -10.14
CA VAL A 76 -0.30 0.91 -11.56
C VAL A 76 0.33 2.28 -11.80
N SER A 77 0.20 3.19 -10.85
CA SER A 77 0.82 4.50 -10.97
C SER A 77 1.15 5.11 -9.62
N TYR A 78 2.23 5.90 -9.62
CA TYR A 78 2.64 6.78 -8.53
C TYR A 78 2.93 8.18 -9.07
N GLN A 79 2.66 9.19 -8.28
CA GLN A 79 2.91 10.58 -8.64
C GLN A 79 3.36 11.40 -7.42
N ASP A 80 4.42 12.17 -7.59
CA ASP A 80 4.89 13.25 -6.69
C ASP A 80 4.52 14.58 -7.35
N VAL A 81 3.61 15.32 -6.74
CA VAL A 81 3.14 16.64 -7.20
C VAL A 81 3.62 17.68 -6.21
N ARG A 82 4.23 18.75 -6.71
CA ARG A 82 4.78 19.84 -5.91
C ARG A 82 4.23 21.18 -6.39
N ASN A 83 3.60 21.91 -5.47
CA ASN A 83 2.90 23.17 -5.79
C ASN A 83 1.97 23.04 -7.01
N GLY A 84 1.19 21.94 -7.06
CA GLY A 84 0.24 21.66 -8.13
C GLY A 84 0.85 21.20 -9.46
N LYS A 85 2.18 21.04 -9.56
CA LYS A 85 2.86 20.57 -10.78
C LYS A 85 3.45 19.18 -10.58
N PRO A 86 3.23 18.24 -11.52
CA PRO A 86 3.88 16.92 -11.48
C PRO A 86 5.42 17.08 -11.47
N TYR A 87 6.06 16.51 -10.46
CA TYR A 87 7.51 16.55 -10.30
C TYR A 87 8.17 15.24 -10.73
N ALA A 88 7.64 14.12 -10.24
CA ALA A 88 8.11 12.78 -10.60
C ALA A 88 6.93 11.82 -10.68
N VAL A 89 7.05 10.82 -11.53
CA VAL A 89 5.99 9.83 -11.76
C VAL A 89 6.57 8.44 -11.95
N SER A 90 5.76 7.42 -11.64
CA SER A 90 5.98 6.05 -12.13
C SER A 90 4.67 5.54 -12.72
N LYS A 91 4.75 4.92 -13.91
CA LYS A 91 3.63 4.29 -14.60
C LYS A 91 3.99 2.83 -14.87
N ILE A 92 3.13 1.93 -14.47
CA ILE A 92 3.38 0.49 -14.56
C ILE A 92 2.38 -0.12 -15.54
N SER A 93 2.90 -0.78 -16.54
CA SER A 93 2.17 -1.65 -17.47
C SER A 93 2.44 -3.13 -17.10
N PRO A 94 1.80 -4.11 -17.75
CA PRO A 94 2.07 -5.52 -17.47
C PRO A 94 3.52 -5.96 -17.64
N THR A 95 4.29 -5.29 -18.50
CA THR A 95 5.65 -5.70 -18.87
C THR A 95 6.71 -4.65 -18.65
N THR A 96 6.32 -3.39 -18.43
CA THR A 96 7.27 -2.27 -18.34
C THR A 96 6.91 -1.32 -17.21
N ILE A 97 7.91 -0.61 -16.72
CA ILE A 97 7.75 0.53 -15.81
C ILE A 97 8.43 1.75 -16.43
N GLU A 98 7.66 2.84 -16.51
CA GLU A 98 8.18 4.17 -16.86
C GLU A 98 8.28 5.00 -15.59
N TYR A 99 9.40 5.67 -15.37
CA TYR A 99 9.61 6.49 -14.17
C TYR A 99 10.60 7.62 -14.45
N GLY A 100 10.55 8.65 -13.64
CA GLY A 100 11.49 9.77 -13.75
C GLY A 100 10.93 11.11 -13.32
N LYS A 101 11.79 12.12 -13.31
CA LYS A 101 11.38 13.50 -13.16
C LYS A 101 10.74 13.97 -14.47
N VAL A 102 9.50 14.47 -14.39
CA VAL A 102 8.71 14.87 -15.58
C VAL A 102 9.48 15.84 -16.50
N LYS A 103 10.22 16.78 -15.93
CA LYS A 103 11.01 17.76 -16.70
C LYS A 103 12.19 17.19 -17.49
N ASN A 104 12.68 15.99 -17.10
CA ASN A 104 13.85 15.37 -17.70
C ASN A 104 13.47 14.29 -18.74
N GLY A 105 12.18 13.99 -18.90
CA GLY A 105 11.68 12.81 -19.59
C GLY A 105 11.65 11.58 -18.66
N LEU A 106 10.96 10.53 -19.10
CA LEU A 106 10.83 9.30 -18.35
C LEU A 106 11.78 8.23 -18.91
N GLU A 107 12.37 7.47 -18.03
CA GLU A 107 13.09 6.24 -18.33
C GLU A 107 12.08 5.09 -18.40
N SER A 108 12.34 4.07 -19.23
CA SER A 108 11.50 2.89 -19.36
C SER A 108 12.36 1.63 -19.21
N GLU A 109 11.92 0.74 -18.31
CA GLU A 109 12.60 -0.52 -18.05
C GLU A 109 11.60 -1.70 -18.04
N PRO A 110 12.05 -2.94 -18.29
CA PRO A 110 11.24 -4.12 -18.06
C PRO A 110 10.76 -4.22 -16.60
N LEU A 111 9.50 -4.55 -16.40
CA LEU A 111 8.96 -4.80 -15.08
C LEU A 111 9.33 -6.22 -14.63
N THR A 112 10.37 -6.36 -13.83
CA THR A 112 10.88 -7.65 -13.35
C THR A 112 10.46 -7.97 -11.92
N LEU A 113 10.09 -6.97 -11.13
CA LEU A 113 9.74 -7.10 -9.71
C LEU A 113 8.42 -6.39 -9.39
N PRO A 114 7.63 -6.91 -8.44
CA PRO A 114 6.53 -6.17 -7.86
C PRO A 114 7.01 -4.81 -7.37
N THR A 115 6.27 -3.74 -7.69
CA THR A 115 6.70 -2.37 -7.40
C THR A 115 5.75 -1.72 -6.43
N PHE A 116 6.30 -1.06 -5.41
CA PHE A 116 5.58 -0.26 -4.43
C PHE A 116 6.19 1.13 -4.31
N ASP A 117 5.41 2.12 -3.94
CA ASP A 117 5.93 3.29 -3.23
C ASP A 117 5.93 3.01 -1.72
N LEU A 118 6.53 3.91 -0.93
CA LEU A 118 6.65 3.72 0.52
C LEU A 118 5.30 3.65 1.22
N PHE A 119 4.29 4.42 0.79
CA PHE A 119 2.96 4.35 1.39
C PHE A 119 2.26 3.05 1.05
N THR A 120 2.25 2.67 -0.24
CA THR A 120 1.64 1.40 -0.67
C THR A 120 2.27 0.21 0.05
N MET A 121 3.60 0.21 0.25
CA MET A 121 4.29 -0.83 1.00
C MET A 121 3.84 -0.88 2.47
N ALA A 122 3.73 0.28 3.14
CA ALA A 122 3.30 0.33 4.54
C ALA A 122 1.84 -0.12 4.70
N PHE A 123 0.95 0.27 3.78
CA PHE A 123 -0.43 -0.20 3.75
C PHE A 123 -0.54 -1.67 3.37
N GLN A 124 0.30 -2.19 2.45
CA GLN A 124 0.41 -3.61 2.12
C GLN A 124 0.70 -4.45 3.37
N LEU A 125 1.69 -4.05 4.18
CA LEU A 125 2.00 -4.73 5.43
C LEU A 125 0.86 -4.65 6.44
N SER A 126 0.22 -3.48 6.56
CA SER A 126 -0.85 -3.29 7.54
C SER A 126 -2.14 -4.02 7.16
N TYR A 127 -2.42 -4.16 5.87
CA TYR A 127 -3.64 -4.77 5.36
C TYR A 127 -3.52 -6.29 5.24
N TYR A 128 -2.38 -6.79 4.71
CA TYR A 128 -2.18 -8.21 4.36
C TYR A 128 -1.16 -8.95 5.22
N ASP A 129 -0.49 -8.28 6.16
CA ASP A 129 0.54 -8.86 7.03
C ASP A 129 1.73 -9.48 6.28
N LYS A 130 1.96 -9.11 5.01
CA LYS A 130 3.02 -9.70 4.18
C LYS A 130 3.55 -8.78 3.08
N LEU A 131 4.80 -9.06 2.67
CA LEU A 131 5.45 -8.53 1.48
C LEU A 131 6.02 -9.67 0.64
N PRO A 132 6.22 -9.51 -0.68
CA PRO A 132 7.04 -10.41 -1.47
C PRO A 132 8.49 -10.46 -0.94
N ASN A 133 9.17 -11.60 -1.13
CA ASN A 133 10.59 -11.72 -0.75
C ASN A 133 11.51 -10.85 -1.61
N SER A 134 11.07 -10.54 -2.83
CA SER A 134 11.76 -9.63 -3.72
C SER A 134 10.75 -8.66 -4.33
N PHE A 135 11.06 -7.39 -4.30
CA PHE A 135 10.23 -6.30 -4.83
C PHE A 135 11.11 -5.09 -5.09
N GLN A 136 10.56 -4.04 -5.64
CA GLN A 136 11.26 -2.76 -5.74
C GLN A 136 10.40 -1.62 -5.19
N ILE A 137 11.08 -0.60 -4.66
CA ILE A 137 10.44 0.64 -4.23
C ILE A 137 10.71 1.73 -5.24
N THR A 138 9.68 2.52 -5.54
CA THR A 138 9.84 3.74 -6.33
C THR A 138 9.50 4.98 -5.51
N ASN A 139 10.20 6.06 -5.80
CA ASN A 139 9.85 7.41 -5.36
C ASN A 139 9.47 8.30 -6.57
N GLY A 140 9.13 7.67 -7.69
CA GLY A 140 8.84 8.33 -8.96
C GLY A 140 10.08 8.73 -9.75
N LYS A 141 11.24 8.93 -9.10
CA LYS A 141 12.49 9.36 -9.75
C LYS A 141 13.44 8.20 -10.04
N LYS A 142 13.39 7.17 -9.22
CA LYS A 142 14.30 6.02 -9.25
C LYS A 142 13.58 4.78 -8.77
N LEU A 143 14.14 3.62 -9.16
CA LEU A 143 13.77 2.32 -8.65
C LEU A 143 14.85 1.84 -7.68
N TYR A 144 14.42 1.20 -6.60
CA TYR A 144 15.28 0.62 -5.56
C TYR A 144 14.92 -0.86 -5.41
N PRO A 145 15.63 -1.77 -6.11
CA PRO A 145 15.42 -3.21 -5.97
C PRO A 145 15.72 -3.67 -4.55
N MET A 146 14.89 -4.56 -4.04
CA MET A 146 14.98 -5.19 -2.74
C MET A 146 14.89 -6.69 -2.94
N GLU A 147 15.98 -7.40 -2.73
CA GLU A 147 16.05 -8.84 -2.93
C GLU A 147 16.28 -9.55 -1.60
N ASN A 148 15.74 -10.76 -1.48
CA ASN A 148 15.89 -11.62 -0.31
C ASN A 148 15.46 -10.92 1.00
N VAL A 149 14.40 -10.13 0.94
CA VAL A 149 13.87 -9.40 2.10
C VAL A 149 13.35 -10.39 3.14
N ARG A 150 13.90 -10.30 4.34
CA ARG A 150 13.44 -11.06 5.50
C ARG A 150 12.56 -10.15 6.35
N LEU A 151 11.26 -10.39 6.28
CA LEU A 151 10.29 -9.68 7.10
C LEU A 151 10.24 -10.31 8.49
N ASN A 152 10.59 -9.53 9.52
CA ASN A 152 10.39 -9.91 10.91
C ASN A 152 9.07 -9.32 11.41
N LYS A 153 8.26 -10.13 12.06
CA LYS A 153 7.02 -9.75 12.73
C LYS A 153 7.16 -10.00 14.22
N SER A 154 6.83 -9.02 15.05
CA SER A 154 6.74 -9.16 16.49
C SER A 154 5.44 -8.58 17.01
N GLU A 155 4.95 -9.13 18.12
CA GLU A 155 3.70 -8.71 18.75
C GLU A 155 3.97 -8.36 20.22
N LYS A 156 3.36 -7.29 20.70
CA LYS A 156 3.52 -6.80 22.07
C LYS A 156 2.20 -6.27 22.61
N GLN A 157 1.85 -6.65 23.83
CA GLN A 157 0.75 -6.02 24.56
C GLN A 157 1.17 -4.62 25.00
N THR A 158 0.32 -3.64 24.75
CA THR A 158 0.54 -2.25 25.16
C THR A 158 -0.76 -1.60 25.59
N THR A 159 -0.68 -0.45 26.25
CA THR A 159 -1.86 0.31 26.65
C THR A 159 -2.07 1.51 25.71
N TYR A 160 -3.23 1.58 25.10
CA TYR A 160 -3.63 2.71 24.28
C TYR A 160 -5.01 3.19 24.71
N ARG A 161 -5.14 4.48 25.06
CA ARG A 161 -6.41 5.09 25.56
C ARG A 161 -7.06 4.28 26.68
N LYS A 162 -6.26 3.82 27.65
CA LYS A 162 -6.67 2.99 28.79
C LYS A 162 -7.17 1.57 28.44
N GLN A 163 -6.97 1.12 27.22
CA GLN A 163 -7.30 -0.24 26.77
C GLN A 163 -6.01 -1.01 26.46
N THR A 164 -5.99 -2.29 26.81
CA THR A 164 -4.92 -3.18 26.38
C THR A 164 -5.14 -3.55 24.92
N VAL A 165 -4.13 -3.30 24.10
CA VAL A 165 -4.13 -3.59 22.66
C VAL A 165 -2.86 -4.37 22.28
N THR A 166 -2.94 -5.16 21.23
CA THR A 166 -1.76 -5.85 20.68
C THR A 166 -1.13 -4.96 19.60
N GLU A 167 0.06 -4.45 19.86
CA GLU A 167 0.88 -3.76 18.86
C GLU A 167 1.63 -4.81 18.03
N ILE A 168 1.50 -4.74 16.71
CA ILE A 168 2.21 -5.57 15.74
C ILE A 168 3.27 -4.69 15.07
N THR A 169 4.52 -5.15 15.10
CA THR A 169 5.65 -4.47 14.48
C THR A 169 6.26 -5.34 13.40
N TYR A 170 6.37 -4.78 12.20
CA TYR A 170 7.10 -5.36 11.07
C TYR A 170 8.40 -4.61 10.90
N THR A 171 9.51 -5.35 10.75
CA THR A 171 10.82 -4.78 10.45
C THR A 171 11.52 -5.58 9.36
N PHE A 172 12.23 -4.89 8.49
CA PHE A 172 13.12 -5.50 7.50
C PHE A 172 14.22 -4.52 7.12
N LYS A 173 15.31 -5.06 6.59
CA LYS A 173 16.48 -4.26 6.17
C LYS A 173 16.46 -3.98 4.69
N THR A 174 16.87 -2.77 4.32
CA THR A 174 17.06 -2.34 2.94
C THR A 174 18.44 -1.68 2.82
N GLY A 175 19.45 -2.44 2.37
CA GLY A 175 20.82 -1.92 2.41
C GLY A 175 21.25 -1.52 3.83
N ASN A 176 21.46 -0.22 4.04
CA ASN A 176 21.88 0.34 5.36
C ASN A 176 20.70 0.88 6.19
N LYS A 177 19.45 0.73 5.74
CA LYS A 177 18.28 1.26 6.46
C LYS A 177 17.43 0.13 7.02
N ASP A 178 16.90 0.39 8.21
CA ASP A 178 15.87 -0.45 8.81
C ASP A 178 14.51 0.19 8.56
N ILE A 179 13.63 -0.54 7.91
CA ILE A 179 12.23 -0.13 7.72
C ILE A 179 11.40 -0.72 8.87
N MET A 180 10.58 0.11 9.47
CA MET A 180 9.66 -0.31 10.52
C MET A 180 8.24 0.17 10.21
N VAL A 181 7.28 -0.75 10.32
CA VAL A 181 5.84 -0.46 10.24
C VAL A 181 5.17 -1.02 11.48
N LYS A 182 4.34 -0.23 12.16
CA LYS A 182 3.55 -0.66 13.31
C LYS A 182 2.07 -0.44 13.08
N LYS A 183 1.26 -1.37 13.58
CA LYS A 183 -0.20 -1.25 13.65
C LYS A 183 -0.73 -1.88 14.93
N PHE A 184 -1.99 -1.70 15.26
CA PHE A 184 -2.67 -2.54 16.24
C PHE A 184 -3.36 -3.72 15.55
N ALA A 185 -3.50 -4.82 16.27
CA ALA A 185 -4.22 -5.99 15.78
C ALA A 185 -5.64 -5.61 15.35
N GLY A 186 -6.07 -6.10 14.19
CA GLY A 186 -7.36 -5.76 13.57
C GLY A 186 -7.39 -4.48 12.75
N GLU A 187 -6.36 -3.64 12.80
CA GLU A 187 -6.28 -2.45 11.95
C GLU A 187 -5.68 -2.79 10.58
N GLN A 188 -6.14 -2.07 9.56
CA GLN A 188 -5.71 -2.22 8.17
C GLN A 188 -4.87 -1.03 7.68
N PHE A 189 -4.38 -0.21 8.61
CA PHE A 189 -3.54 0.95 8.31
C PHE A 189 -2.32 1.01 9.24
N PRO A 190 -1.18 1.56 8.79
CA PRO A 190 -0.01 1.73 9.62
C PRO A 190 -0.24 2.88 10.62
N ARG A 191 0.10 2.67 11.90
CA ARG A 191 0.13 3.74 12.92
C ARG A 191 1.46 4.46 12.96
N ILE A 192 2.54 3.72 12.73
CA ILE A 192 3.90 4.25 12.66
C ILE A 192 4.54 3.65 11.43
N PHE A 193 5.22 4.52 10.70
CA PHE A 193 6.07 4.16 9.59
C PHE A 193 7.38 4.94 9.70
N SER A 194 8.50 4.22 9.72
CA SER A 194 9.84 4.78 9.78
C SER A 194 10.71 4.09 8.73
N PRO A 195 11.19 4.82 7.72
CA PRO A 195 12.16 4.34 6.75
C PRO A 195 13.59 4.56 7.23
#